data_0eca07b4dd53bbb3d52e5378d9a6c50c
#
_entry.id   0eca07b4dd53bbb3d52e5378d9a6c50c
#
_cell.length_a   1.000
_cell.length_b   1.000
_cell.length_c   1.000
_cell.angle_alpha   90.00
_cell.angle_beta   90.00
_cell.angle_gamma   90.00
#
_symmetry.space_group_name_H-M   'P 1'
#
loop_
_entity.id
_entity.type
_entity.pdbx_description
1 polymer ?
#
loop_
_entity_poly.entity_id
_entity_poly.type
_entity_poly.pdbx_seq_one_letter_code
_entity_poly.pdbx_strand_id
1 'polypeptide(L)'
;MGYSDSGFVFTNRAPGGEDPLQALQDERLRFDQQQVFLLNQRADQVAENGRTELSLVYFAGITASPDENYDSGQAEELEGLMVAQQVALQGSGPVVKVIVANGGSKMREAVPVARMIIALAARNPGLLGVVGLDRSIEQVKQAIGLFNASEIPVVATTLSADGIGGTYPHNDHYYFQLSPSNITEAGLILRYIQEIVPRYFRQSRNEYYSAGQIQARRILIFQPSADPGDLFTSTLVSDLKREAPLFKGLPAPQVTQQLGTQLCGAATVDIYAGRHDRPSAGISQLDDFSEFLRIIEDDCHSADKPFIIADDGVSRFIADPAARDQSGLGEPEISYVTNGIALLNTGSRCLHTAAAAAAQGSGEPFSSFCTTYAAIVQKLFNLPKVQGYGLDFLWTGERVGLAFDAADLFIDAETNFQSSHPAIGRAEIPGQFISDPWQGVTGLIDFTTDLHIASLPLAVVRIRISSPTATPTCEYPGQGQVFGPGPGTGRCPDGSD
;
A
#
# COMPACT_ATOMS: atom_id res chain seq x y z
N MET A 1 -11.93 19.31 6.68
CA MET A 1 -11.64 18.94 5.29
C MET A 1 -11.03 20.13 4.56
N GLY A 2 -10.14 19.90 3.61
CA GLY A 2 -9.39 20.93 2.91
C GLY A 2 -7.93 20.56 2.78
N TYR A 3 -7.06 21.54 2.66
CA TYR A 3 -5.61 21.35 2.58
C TYR A 3 -4.85 22.29 3.54
N SER A 4 -3.63 21.90 3.89
CA SER A 4 -2.71 22.67 4.72
C SER A 4 -1.27 22.47 4.25
N ASP A 5 -0.48 23.53 4.23
CA ASP A 5 0.96 23.52 3.96
C ASP A 5 1.79 24.03 5.14
N SER A 6 1.11 24.56 6.15
CA SER A 6 1.74 25.16 7.30
C SER A 6 0.76 25.29 8.49
N GLY A 7 1.16 24.79 9.63
CA GLY A 7 0.55 25.08 10.93
C GLY A 7 -0.75 24.36 11.29
N PHE A 8 -1.65 24.07 10.38
CA PHE A 8 -2.87 23.32 10.67
C PHE A 8 -2.64 21.83 10.45
N VAL A 9 -2.81 21.05 11.51
CA VAL A 9 -2.65 19.59 11.51
C VAL A 9 -4.03 18.95 11.55
N PHE A 10 -4.31 18.09 10.58
CA PHE A 10 -5.50 17.26 10.59
C PHE A 10 -5.39 16.17 11.66
N THR A 11 -6.49 15.90 12.34
CA THR A 11 -6.55 14.86 13.37
C THR A 11 -7.44 13.72 12.88
N ASN A 12 -7.02 12.50 13.20
CA ASN A 12 -7.80 11.30 12.92
C ASN A 12 -8.81 11.00 14.04
N ARG A 13 -8.95 11.86 15.02
CA ARG A 13 -9.68 11.58 16.26
C ARG A 13 -11.17 11.40 16.02
N ALA A 14 -11.65 10.16 16.16
CA ALA A 14 -13.04 9.91 16.45
C ALA A 14 -13.38 10.42 17.87
N PRO A 15 -14.43 11.20 18.07
CA PRO A 15 -14.80 11.65 19.41
C PRO A 15 -15.24 10.43 20.24
N GLY A 16 -14.52 10.08 21.30
CA GLY A 16 -15.04 9.26 22.39
C GLY A 16 -14.41 7.91 22.72
N GLY A 17 -13.28 7.52 22.14
CA GLY A 17 -12.59 6.28 22.52
C GLY A 17 -11.13 6.53 22.93
N GLU A 18 -10.73 6.07 24.12
CA GLU A 18 -9.32 6.02 24.53
C GLU A 18 -8.75 4.63 24.21
N ASP A 19 -8.82 4.19 22.96
CA ASP A 19 -8.03 3.05 22.51
C ASP A 19 -6.55 3.47 22.48
N PRO A 20 -5.66 2.80 23.25
CA PRO A 20 -4.25 3.15 23.32
C PRO A 20 -3.55 3.12 21.96
N LEU A 21 -3.93 2.17 21.09
CA LEU A 21 -3.36 2.07 19.75
C LEU A 21 -3.81 3.23 18.86
N GLN A 22 -5.08 3.59 18.89
CA GLN A 22 -5.59 4.75 18.17
C GLN A 22 -4.91 6.05 18.64
N ALA A 23 -4.74 6.21 19.95
CA ALA A 23 -4.07 7.37 20.51
C ALA A 23 -2.59 7.49 20.08
N LEU A 24 -1.92 6.34 19.96
CA LEU A 24 -0.55 6.25 19.45
C LEU A 24 -0.47 6.67 17.97
N GLN A 25 -1.36 6.15 17.16
CA GLN A 25 -1.41 6.45 15.73
C GLN A 25 -1.77 7.93 15.47
N ASP A 26 -2.67 8.51 16.26
CA ASP A 26 -2.97 9.94 16.19
C ASP A 26 -1.75 10.81 16.51
N GLU A 27 -0.93 10.39 17.49
CA GLU A 27 0.30 11.10 17.82
C GLU A 27 1.33 11.00 16.70
N ARG A 28 1.49 9.81 16.09
CA ARG A 28 2.33 9.56 14.92
C ARG A 28 1.92 10.45 13.76
N LEU A 29 0.67 10.39 13.34
CA LEU A 29 0.13 11.18 12.24
C LEU A 29 0.29 12.69 12.45
N ARG A 30 0.08 13.16 13.69
CA ARG A 30 0.28 14.57 14.04
C ARG A 30 1.74 14.98 13.94
N PHE A 31 2.62 14.15 14.47
CA PHE A 31 4.06 14.38 14.40
C PHE A 31 4.52 14.46 12.94
N ASP A 32 4.09 13.54 12.09
CA ASP A 32 4.50 13.48 10.69
C ASP A 32 4.07 14.72 9.92
N GLN A 33 2.83 15.18 10.08
CA GLN A 33 2.37 16.43 9.48
C GLN A 33 3.20 17.63 9.95
N GLN A 34 3.53 17.71 11.25
CA GLN A 34 4.38 18.77 11.78
C GLN A 34 5.79 18.75 11.18
N GLN A 35 6.37 17.54 11.02
CA GLN A 35 7.68 17.40 10.38
C GLN A 35 7.64 17.79 8.90
N VAL A 36 6.60 17.39 8.16
CA VAL A 36 6.37 17.81 6.77
C VAL A 36 6.38 19.34 6.68
N PHE A 37 5.66 20.04 7.56
CA PHE A 37 5.61 21.51 7.56
C PHE A 37 6.95 22.15 7.92
N LEU A 38 7.73 21.55 8.82
CA LEU A 38 9.09 22.02 9.10
C LEU A 38 10.03 21.82 7.91
N LEU A 39 9.85 20.72 7.16
CA LEU A 39 10.62 20.48 5.94
C LEU A 39 10.20 21.44 4.81
N ASN A 40 8.91 21.79 4.70
CA ASN A 40 8.43 22.85 3.80
C ASN A 40 9.14 24.18 4.07
N GLN A 41 9.23 24.60 5.35
CA GLN A 41 9.95 25.84 5.71
C GLN A 41 11.43 25.81 5.31
N ARG A 42 12.07 24.65 5.41
CA ARG A 42 13.46 24.49 4.95
C ARG A 42 13.57 24.52 3.43
N ALA A 43 12.58 23.95 2.72
CA ALA A 43 12.51 24.00 1.27
C ALA A 43 12.38 25.48 0.80
N ASP A 44 11.50 26.28 1.43
CA ASP A 44 11.38 27.73 1.17
C ASP A 44 12.73 28.44 1.32
N GLN A 45 13.44 28.21 2.44
CA GLN A 45 14.76 28.83 2.69
C GLN A 45 15.80 28.46 1.65
N VAL A 46 15.78 27.23 1.18
CA VAL A 46 16.72 26.76 0.14
C VAL A 46 16.33 27.29 -1.23
N ALA A 47 15.05 27.42 -1.53
CA ALA A 47 14.54 28.00 -2.77
C ALA A 47 14.89 29.49 -2.87
N GLU A 48 14.79 30.24 -1.77
CA GLU A 48 15.24 31.64 -1.70
C GLU A 48 16.73 31.83 -2.06
N ASN A 49 17.54 30.77 -1.88
CA ASN A 49 18.94 30.73 -2.28
C ASN A 49 19.16 30.21 -3.71
N GLY A 50 18.10 30.09 -4.52
CA GLY A 50 18.18 29.86 -5.96
C GLY A 50 18.00 28.41 -6.42
N ARG A 51 17.61 27.48 -5.52
CA ARG A 51 17.19 26.13 -5.95
C ARG A 51 15.75 26.15 -6.42
N THR A 52 15.42 25.31 -7.39
CA THR A 52 14.04 25.12 -7.84
C THR A 52 13.21 24.45 -6.73
N GLU A 53 12.02 24.97 -6.49
CA GLU A 53 11.04 24.42 -5.59
C GLU A 53 9.88 23.85 -6.39
N LEU A 54 9.50 22.61 -6.09
CA LEU A 54 8.27 22.00 -6.57
C LEU A 54 7.33 21.71 -5.40
N SER A 55 6.04 21.78 -5.64
CA SER A 55 5.00 21.46 -4.66
C SER A 55 4.22 20.24 -5.10
N LEU A 56 3.98 19.29 -4.18
CA LEU A 56 3.11 18.13 -4.34
C LEU A 56 1.98 18.19 -3.34
N VAL A 57 0.80 17.75 -3.73
CA VAL A 57 -0.32 17.57 -2.80
C VAL A 57 -0.39 16.12 -2.39
N TYR A 58 -0.20 15.83 -1.12
CA TYR A 58 -0.56 14.55 -0.54
C TYR A 58 -2.05 14.55 -0.22
N PHE A 59 -2.81 13.68 -0.89
CA PHE A 59 -4.26 13.65 -0.80
C PHE A 59 -4.74 12.29 -0.31
N ALA A 60 -5.28 12.24 0.91
CA ALA A 60 -5.70 11.01 1.57
C ALA A 60 -6.90 11.21 2.50
N GLY A 61 -7.52 10.12 2.95
CA GLY A 61 -8.61 10.12 3.91
C GLY A 61 -8.11 10.21 5.35
N ILE A 62 -7.64 11.38 5.79
CA ILE A 62 -6.97 11.54 7.09
C ILE A 62 -7.93 11.46 8.27
N THR A 63 -9.17 11.91 8.12
CA THR A 63 -10.15 11.88 9.20
C THR A 63 -10.89 10.55 9.22
N ALA A 64 -10.78 9.78 10.29
CA ALA A 64 -11.58 8.58 10.48
C ALA A 64 -12.97 8.89 11.05
N SER A 65 -13.97 8.10 10.67
CA SER A 65 -15.25 8.09 11.37
C SER A 65 -15.19 7.14 12.58
N PRO A 66 -16.13 7.26 13.57
CA PRO A 66 -16.12 6.42 14.76
C PRO A 66 -16.24 4.91 14.50
N ASP A 67 -16.73 4.54 13.32
CA ASP A 67 -16.96 3.19 12.84
C ASP A 67 -15.81 2.66 11.94
N GLU A 68 -14.73 3.43 11.80
CA GLU A 68 -13.55 2.99 11.05
C GLU A 68 -12.48 2.44 11.99
N ASN A 69 -11.84 1.35 11.56
CA ASN A 69 -10.54 0.99 12.11
C ASN A 69 -9.52 2.05 11.73
N TYR A 70 -8.65 2.36 12.68
CA TYR A 70 -7.54 3.21 12.38
C TYR A 70 -6.60 2.50 11.38
N ASP A 71 -6.35 3.16 10.27
CA ASP A 71 -5.32 2.76 9.31
C ASP A 71 -4.11 3.70 9.44
N SER A 72 -2.95 3.18 9.84
CA SER A 72 -1.73 3.97 9.94
C SER A 72 -1.11 4.29 8.56
N GLY A 73 -1.75 3.89 7.48
CA GLY A 73 -1.25 4.07 6.12
C GLY A 73 -0.96 5.51 5.76
N GLN A 74 -1.78 6.44 6.23
CA GLN A 74 -1.57 7.86 5.98
C GLN A 74 -0.30 8.38 6.68
N ALA A 75 0.01 7.90 7.88
CA ALA A 75 1.26 8.24 8.57
C ALA A 75 2.47 7.68 7.81
N GLU A 76 2.41 6.42 7.37
CA GLU A 76 3.48 5.81 6.58
C GLU A 76 3.71 6.55 5.25
N GLU A 77 2.66 6.93 4.53
CA GLU A 77 2.80 7.71 3.30
C GLU A 77 3.44 9.08 3.57
N LEU A 78 3.05 9.76 4.67
CA LEU A 78 3.71 11.00 5.08
C LEU A 78 5.18 10.80 5.43
N GLU A 79 5.53 9.71 6.10
CA GLU A 79 6.92 9.35 6.39
C GLU A 79 7.73 9.15 5.09
N GLY A 80 7.16 8.48 4.09
CA GLY A 80 7.77 8.35 2.76
C GLY A 80 8.02 9.70 2.10
N LEU A 81 7.03 10.58 2.14
CA LEU A 81 7.17 11.95 1.62
C LEU A 81 8.21 12.77 2.39
N MET A 82 8.28 12.61 3.73
CA MET A 82 9.32 13.24 4.55
C MET A 82 10.72 12.75 4.16
N VAL A 83 10.87 11.46 3.84
CA VAL A 83 12.15 10.92 3.33
C VAL A 83 12.48 11.60 2.02
N ALA A 84 11.55 11.69 1.07
CA ALA A 84 11.77 12.36 -0.22
C ALA A 84 12.17 13.84 -0.03
N GLN A 85 11.46 14.57 0.84
CA GLN A 85 11.83 15.95 1.18
C GLN A 85 13.24 16.07 1.75
N GLN A 86 13.63 15.19 2.68
CA GLN A 86 14.94 15.23 3.31
C GLN A 86 16.07 14.85 2.34
N VAL A 87 15.85 13.83 1.51
CA VAL A 87 16.82 13.44 0.47
C VAL A 87 16.99 14.57 -0.53
N ALA A 88 15.90 15.18 -0.99
CA ALA A 88 15.94 16.34 -1.87
C ALA A 88 16.70 17.53 -1.25
N LEU A 89 16.48 17.84 0.04
CA LEU A 89 17.18 18.92 0.75
C LEU A 89 18.69 18.66 0.87
N GLN A 90 19.10 17.41 0.99
CA GLN A 90 20.53 17.02 1.07
C GLN A 90 21.23 17.04 -0.30
N GLY A 91 20.48 16.83 -1.37
CA GLY A 91 20.98 16.86 -2.74
C GLY A 91 21.21 18.27 -3.28
N SER A 92 21.53 18.37 -4.57
CA SER A 92 21.69 19.64 -5.31
C SER A 92 20.54 19.93 -6.28
N GLY A 93 19.64 18.97 -6.50
CA GLY A 93 18.46 19.08 -7.37
C GLY A 93 17.33 19.95 -6.77
N PRO A 94 16.12 19.87 -7.32
CA PRO A 94 14.97 20.59 -6.81
C PRO A 94 14.64 20.21 -5.36
N VAL A 95 13.98 21.11 -4.62
CA VAL A 95 13.42 20.84 -3.29
C VAL A 95 11.93 20.66 -3.37
N VAL A 96 11.37 19.88 -2.43
CA VAL A 96 9.95 19.49 -2.46
C VAL A 96 9.20 20.09 -1.27
N LYS A 97 8.08 20.73 -1.55
CA LYS A 97 7.04 21.07 -0.56
C LYS A 97 5.88 20.09 -0.67
N VAL A 98 5.40 19.66 0.47
CA VAL A 98 4.23 18.78 0.55
C VAL A 98 3.06 19.51 1.18
N ILE A 99 1.96 19.60 0.45
CA ILE A 99 0.69 20.16 0.89
C ILE A 99 -0.20 18.99 1.29
N VAL A 100 -0.60 18.93 2.55
CA VAL A 100 -1.45 17.85 3.06
C VAL A 100 -2.91 18.18 2.77
N ALA A 101 -3.61 17.33 2.04
CA ALA A 101 -5.03 17.48 1.73
C ALA A 101 -5.84 16.30 2.31
N ASN A 102 -6.92 16.64 3.02
CA ASN A 102 -7.76 15.65 3.72
C ASN A 102 -9.09 15.46 2.98
N GLY A 103 -9.25 14.29 2.38
CA GLY A 103 -10.46 13.82 1.70
C GLY A 103 -11.60 13.37 2.61
N GLY A 104 -11.45 13.55 3.93
CA GLY A 104 -12.43 13.10 4.92
C GLY A 104 -12.41 11.59 5.16
N SER A 105 -13.37 11.12 5.95
CA SER A 105 -13.52 9.70 6.26
C SER A 105 -13.71 8.90 4.96
N LYS A 106 -12.88 7.86 4.80
CA LYS A 106 -12.90 6.96 3.62
C LYS A 106 -12.86 7.72 2.28
N MET A 107 -12.22 8.89 2.23
CA MET A 107 -12.17 9.74 1.01
C MET A 107 -13.53 10.18 0.45
N ARG A 108 -14.59 10.17 1.26
CA ARG A 108 -15.94 10.54 0.81
C ARG A 108 -16.06 11.98 0.32
N GLU A 109 -15.17 12.86 0.78
CA GLU A 109 -15.08 14.26 0.38
C GLU A 109 -14.01 14.50 -0.71
N ALA A 110 -13.61 13.47 -1.43
CA ALA A 110 -12.57 13.57 -2.45
C ALA A 110 -12.93 14.61 -3.53
N VAL A 111 -14.17 14.64 -4.00
CA VAL A 111 -14.61 15.55 -5.08
C VAL A 111 -14.54 17.03 -4.67
N PRO A 112 -15.14 17.50 -3.56
CA PRO A 112 -15.00 18.91 -3.16
C PRO A 112 -13.55 19.30 -2.86
N VAL A 113 -12.76 18.43 -2.24
CA VAL A 113 -11.34 18.72 -1.96
C VAL A 113 -10.51 18.77 -3.25
N ALA A 114 -10.76 17.90 -4.23
CA ALA A 114 -10.12 17.98 -5.53
C ALA A 114 -10.36 19.33 -6.23
N ARG A 115 -11.58 19.87 -6.18
CA ARG A 115 -11.87 21.23 -6.70
C ARG A 115 -11.07 22.32 -6.00
N MET A 116 -10.85 22.17 -4.68
CA MET A 116 -10.01 23.13 -3.94
C MET A 116 -8.54 23.03 -4.37
N ILE A 117 -8.03 21.80 -4.58
CA ILE A 117 -6.67 21.56 -5.08
C ILE A 117 -6.49 22.14 -6.49
N ILE A 118 -7.46 21.95 -7.39
CA ILE A 118 -7.46 22.51 -8.74
C ILE A 118 -7.41 24.06 -8.67
N ALA A 119 -8.21 24.66 -7.81
CA ALA A 119 -8.18 26.12 -7.61
C ALA A 119 -6.85 26.61 -7.01
N LEU A 120 -6.18 25.80 -6.20
CA LEU A 120 -4.83 26.08 -5.70
C LEU A 120 -3.81 25.99 -6.84
N ALA A 121 -3.85 24.90 -7.62
CA ALA A 121 -2.95 24.66 -8.76
C ALA A 121 -3.01 25.78 -9.82
N ALA A 122 -4.21 26.36 -10.04
CA ALA A 122 -4.38 27.49 -10.95
C ALA A 122 -3.63 28.76 -10.49
N ARG A 123 -3.33 28.87 -9.20
CA ARG A 123 -2.63 30.04 -8.59
C ARG A 123 -1.17 29.71 -8.23
N ASN A 124 -0.82 28.44 -8.18
CA ASN A 124 0.53 27.96 -7.88
C ASN A 124 1.06 27.12 -9.06
N PRO A 125 1.81 27.71 -9.99
CA PRO A 125 2.39 26.97 -11.12
C PRO A 125 3.45 25.94 -10.68
N GLY A 126 4.08 26.14 -9.51
CA GLY A 126 5.02 25.18 -8.93
C GLY A 126 4.35 23.93 -8.30
N LEU A 127 3.01 23.90 -8.20
CA LEU A 127 2.29 22.70 -7.84
C LEU A 127 2.25 21.76 -9.04
N LEU A 128 3.07 20.69 -9.02
CA LEU A 128 3.24 19.81 -10.18
C LEU A 128 2.26 18.62 -10.20
N GLY A 129 1.81 18.14 -9.04
CA GLY A 129 0.91 17.01 -9.02
C GLY A 129 0.34 16.63 -7.66
N VAL A 130 -0.43 15.55 -7.68
CA VAL A 130 -1.09 14.95 -6.52
C VAL A 130 -0.52 13.55 -6.29
N VAL A 131 -0.21 13.19 -5.06
CA VAL A 131 0.24 11.87 -4.65
C VAL A 131 -0.66 11.30 -3.55
N GLY A 132 -0.71 9.97 -3.41
CA GLY A 132 -1.53 9.31 -2.40
C GLY A 132 -2.78 8.67 -3.00
N LEU A 133 -3.98 9.11 -2.57
CA LEU A 133 -5.25 8.50 -2.92
C LEU A 133 -5.35 7.07 -2.39
N ASP A 134 -5.74 6.95 -1.11
CA ASP A 134 -5.64 5.71 -0.35
C ASP A 134 -6.87 4.78 -0.47
N ARG A 135 -7.89 5.15 -1.25
CA ARG A 135 -9.11 4.33 -1.40
C ARG A 135 -9.66 4.30 -2.83
N SER A 136 -9.82 3.09 -3.35
CA SER A 136 -10.47 2.85 -4.64
C SER A 136 -12.00 2.90 -4.48
N ILE A 137 -12.56 4.11 -4.51
CA ILE A 137 -14.01 4.36 -4.42
C ILE A 137 -14.48 5.31 -5.53
N GLU A 138 -15.78 5.35 -5.77
CA GLU A 138 -16.36 6.16 -6.83
C GLU A 138 -16.05 7.66 -6.69
N GLN A 139 -16.00 8.22 -5.47
CA GLN A 139 -15.65 9.62 -5.22
C GLN A 139 -14.20 9.93 -5.61
N VAL A 140 -13.28 8.99 -5.36
CA VAL A 140 -11.87 9.11 -5.77
C VAL A 140 -11.74 9.02 -7.27
N LYS A 141 -12.46 8.09 -7.93
CA LYS A 141 -12.53 8.02 -9.40
C LYS A 141 -12.99 9.33 -10.02
N GLN A 142 -14.03 9.95 -9.46
CA GLN A 142 -14.50 11.27 -9.91
C GLN A 142 -13.47 12.37 -9.69
N ALA A 143 -12.75 12.34 -8.54
CA ALA A 143 -11.68 13.30 -8.26
C ALA A 143 -10.52 13.16 -9.25
N ILE A 144 -10.12 11.94 -9.59
CA ILE A 144 -9.12 11.64 -10.63
C ILE A 144 -9.57 12.22 -11.99
N GLY A 145 -10.83 12.02 -12.36
CA GLY A 145 -11.38 12.62 -13.58
C GLY A 145 -11.31 14.15 -13.62
N LEU A 146 -11.51 14.81 -12.47
CA LEU A 146 -11.38 16.28 -12.35
C LEU A 146 -9.91 16.72 -12.48
N PHE A 147 -8.95 16.02 -11.86
CA PHE A 147 -7.53 16.31 -11.99
C PHE A 147 -7.06 16.13 -13.44
N ASN A 148 -7.45 15.04 -14.06
CA ASN A 148 -7.12 14.74 -15.44
C ASN A 148 -7.67 15.83 -16.40
N ALA A 149 -8.93 16.23 -16.23
CA ALA A 149 -9.53 17.34 -17.01
C ALA A 149 -8.87 18.72 -16.77
N SER A 150 -8.11 18.84 -15.67
CA SER A 150 -7.40 20.07 -15.29
C SER A 150 -5.89 19.96 -15.55
N GLU A 151 -5.45 18.91 -16.25
CA GLU A 151 -4.04 18.66 -16.57
C GLU A 151 -3.13 18.62 -15.32
N ILE A 152 -3.64 18.00 -14.24
CA ILE A 152 -2.90 17.83 -13.00
C ILE A 152 -2.49 16.37 -12.87
N PRO A 153 -1.20 16.05 -12.96
CA PRO A 153 -0.69 14.70 -12.79
C PRO A 153 -1.02 14.13 -11.40
N VAL A 154 -1.44 12.88 -11.40
CA VAL A 154 -1.75 12.11 -10.19
C VAL A 154 -0.89 10.86 -10.17
N VAL A 155 -0.16 10.62 -9.08
CA VAL A 155 0.52 9.35 -8.82
C VAL A 155 -0.15 8.71 -7.60
N ALA A 156 -1.02 7.74 -7.88
CA ALA A 156 -1.70 6.96 -6.85
C ALA A 156 -0.74 5.92 -6.26
N THR A 157 -0.64 5.89 -4.94
CA THR A 157 0.27 4.98 -4.22
C THR A 157 -0.33 3.59 -4.03
N THR A 158 -1.61 3.51 -3.64
CA THR A 158 -2.23 2.27 -3.17
C THR A 158 -3.58 1.96 -3.84
N LEU A 159 -3.95 2.69 -4.88
CA LEU A 159 -5.13 2.32 -5.68
C LEU A 159 -4.83 1.11 -6.56
N SER A 160 -5.74 0.13 -6.58
CA SER A 160 -5.59 -1.10 -7.36
C SER A 160 -6.84 -1.50 -8.14
N ALA A 161 -7.99 -0.83 -7.89
CA ALA A 161 -9.23 -1.16 -8.60
C ALA A 161 -9.11 -0.93 -10.11
N ASP A 162 -9.55 -1.90 -10.90
CA ASP A 162 -9.53 -1.80 -12.35
C ASP A 162 -10.39 -0.63 -12.86
N GLY A 163 -9.82 0.14 -13.77
CA GLY A 163 -10.50 1.26 -14.41
C GLY A 163 -10.78 2.46 -13.50
N ILE A 164 -10.10 2.57 -12.36
CA ILE A 164 -10.25 3.72 -11.47
C ILE A 164 -9.70 5.01 -12.08
N GLY A 165 -8.64 4.93 -12.88
CA GLY A 165 -8.07 6.06 -13.62
C GLY A 165 -8.90 6.53 -14.82
N GLY A 166 -9.90 5.74 -15.21
CA GLY A 166 -10.70 5.96 -16.43
C GLY A 166 -10.52 4.83 -17.43
N THR A 167 -11.10 4.99 -18.63
CA THR A 167 -10.93 4.04 -19.72
C THR A 167 -10.13 4.68 -20.85
N TYR A 168 -8.98 4.11 -21.13
CA TYR A 168 -8.18 4.47 -22.32
C TYR A 168 -9.05 4.38 -23.61
N PRO A 169 -8.93 5.31 -24.58
CA PRO A 169 -7.92 6.37 -24.73
C PRO A 169 -8.35 7.77 -24.27
N HIS A 170 -9.40 7.95 -23.51
CA HIS A 170 -10.10 9.23 -23.51
C HIS A 170 -9.87 10.12 -22.28
N ASN A 171 -9.41 9.64 -21.11
CA ASN A 171 -9.42 10.46 -19.90
C ASN A 171 -8.30 10.20 -18.87
N ASP A 172 -7.20 9.53 -19.20
CA ASP A 172 -6.25 9.08 -18.20
C ASP A 172 -4.79 9.55 -18.37
N HIS A 173 -4.54 10.48 -19.29
CA HIS A 173 -3.18 10.98 -19.56
C HIS A 173 -2.41 11.50 -18.34
N TYR A 174 -3.10 11.92 -17.31
CA TYR A 174 -2.51 12.52 -16.10
C TYR A 174 -2.67 11.63 -14.87
N TYR A 175 -3.10 10.38 -15.01
CA TYR A 175 -3.21 9.43 -13.92
C TYR A 175 -2.18 8.32 -14.05
N PHE A 176 -1.45 8.07 -12.98
CA PHE A 176 -0.46 7.01 -12.84
C PHE A 176 -0.69 6.26 -11.53
N GLN A 177 -0.47 4.96 -11.51
CA GLN A 177 -0.74 4.09 -10.38
C GLN A 177 0.48 3.22 -10.11
N LEU A 178 1.00 3.27 -8.87
CA LEU A 178 2.13 2.44 -8.45
C LEU A 178 1.69 1.02 -8.10
N SER A 179 0.61 0.87 -7.32
CA SER A 179 0.10 -0.48 -7.01
C SER A 179 -0.41 -1.18 -8.27
N PRO A 180 -0.07 -2.47 -8.47
CA PRO A 180 -0.64 -3.27 -9.54
C PRO A 180 -2.17 -3.33 -9.48
N SER A 181 -2.80 -3.59 -10.62
CA SER A 181 -4.26 -3.68 -10.73
C SER A 181 -4.80 -4.97 -10.11
N ASN A 182 -6.08 -4.94 -9.73
CA ASN A 182 -6.79 -6.11 -9.16
C ASN A 182 -6.77 -7.33 -10.08
N ILE A 183 -6.80 -7.14 -11.39
CA ILE A 183 -6.66 -8.27 -12.34
C ILE A 183 -5.28 -8.94 -12.23
N THR A 184 -4.23 -8.16 -11.99
CA THR A 184 -2.87 -8.68 -11.77
C THR A 184 -2.81 -9.49 -10.48
N GLU A 185 -3.39 -8.96 -9.41
CA GLU A 185 -3.50 -9.63 -8.12
C GLU A 185 -4.32 -10.91 -8.21
N ALA A 186 -5.50 -10.87 -8.82
CA ALA A 186 -6.35 -12.05 -9.03
C ALA A 186 -5.60 -13.15 -9.80
N GLY A 187 -4.86 -12.78 -10.85
CA GLY A 187 -4.02 -13.71 -11.61
C GLY A 187 -2.92 -14.32 -10.76
N LEU A 188 -2.30 -13.56 -9.85
CA LEU A 188 -1.29 -14.07 -8.91
C LEU A 188 -1.90 -15.07 -7.91
N ILE A 189 -3.01 -14.72 -7.27
CA ILE A 189 -3.73 -15.58 -6.32
C ILE A 189 -4.11 -16.91 -7.00
N LEU A 190 -4.68 -16.87 -8.20
CA LEU A 190 -5.11 -18.08 -8.91
C LEU A 190 -3.94 -18.96 -9.32
N ARG A 191 -2.82 -18.38 -9.75
CA ARG A 191 -1.58 -19.16 -10.02
C ARG A 191 -1.03 -19.78 -8.75
N TYR A 192 -1.01 -19.05 -7.65
CA TYR A 192 -0.57 -19.57 -6.37
C TYR A 192 -1.44 -20.76 -5.92
N ILE A 193 -2.77 -20.65 -6.05
CA ILE A 193 -3.70 -21.76 -5.77
C ILE A 193 -3.40 -22.97 -6.66
N GLN A 194 -3.11 -22.74 -7.93
CA GLN A 194 -2.85 -23.84 -8.88
C GLN A 194 -1.53 -24.55 -8.61
N GLU A 195 -0.46 -23.82 -8.29
CA GLU A 195 0.90 -24.32 -8.26
C GLU A 195 1.40 -24.71 -6.87
N ILE A 196 1.05 -23.94 -5.85
CA ILE A 196 1.61 -24.10 -4.50
C ILE A 196 0.66 -24.81 -3.55
N VAL A 197 -0.60 -24.44 -3.50
CA VAL A 197 -1.57 -24.99 -2.54
C VAL A 197 -1.68 -26.51 -2.62
N PRO A 198 -1.60 -27.20 -3.81
CA PRO A 198 -1.59 -28.66 -3.88
C PRO A 198 -0.40 -29.31 -3.18
N ARG A 199 0.74 -28.63 -3.12
CA ARG A 199 1.94 -29.15 -2.40
C ARG A 199 1.70 -29.08 -0.90
N TYR A 200 1.08 -28.01 -0.44
CA TYR A 200 0.73 -27.83 0.96
C TYR A 200 -0.24 -28.89 1.48
N PHE A 201 -1.34 -29.16 0.77
CA PHE A 201 -2.28 -30.22 1.13
C PHE A 201 -1.62 -31.61 1.19
N ARG A 202 -0.60 -31.87 0.39
CA ARG A 202 0.19 -33.12 0.44
C ARG A 202 1.06 -33.24 1.68
N GLN A 203 1.68 -32.14 2.11
CA GLN A 203 2.63 -32.13 3.22
C GLN A 203 1.93 -32.14 4.58
N SER A 204 0.86 -31.38 4.74
CA SER A 204 0.18 -31.19 6.03
C SER A 204 -0.66 -32.39 6.47
N ARG A 205 -1.08 -33.28 5.57
CA ARG A 205 -2.06 -34.32 5.89
C ARG A 205 -1.52 -35.75 5.96
N ASN A 206 -0.23 -35.96 5.73
CA ASN A 206 0.40 -37.32 5.77
C ASN A 206 -0.42 -38.41 5.00
N GLU A 207 -1.31 -38.02 4.12
CA GLU A 207 -2.14 -38.90 3.33
C GLU A 207 -1.37 -39.24 2.06
N TYR A 208 -1.16 -40.53 1.85
CA TYR A 208 -0.64 -41.12 0.62
C TYR A 208 -1.62 -40.85 -0.54
N TYR A 209 -1.66 -39.64 -1.03
CA TYR A 209 -2.32 -39.34 -2.29
C TYR A 209 -1.33 -39.59 -3.42
N SER A 210 -1.71 -40.46 -4.35
CA SER A 210 -1.00 -40.68 -5.61
C SER A 210 -0.64 -39.35 -6.28
N ALA A 211 0.51 -39.26 -6.86
CA ALA A 211 1.21 -38.07 -7.34
C ALA A 211 0.47 -37.17 -8.33
N GLY A 212 -0.83 -37.26 -8.46
CA GLY A 212 -1.60 -36.58 -9.51
C GLY A 212 -2.66 -35.62 -9.09
N GLN A 213 -3.24 -35.67 -7.89
CA GLN A 213 -4.51 -34.94 -7.71
C GLN A 213 -4.87 -34.56 -6.27
N ILE A 214 -4.16 -33.64 -5.66
CA ILE A 214 -4.84 -32.79 -4.67
C ILE A 214 -4.97 -31.42 -5.29
N GLN A 215 -6.04 -31.19 -6.02
CA GLN A 215 -6.51 -29.89 -6.43
C GLN A 215 -7.44 -29.34 -5.35
N ALA A 216 -7.48 -28.02 -5.21
CA ALA A 216 -8.52 -27.40 -4.40
C ALA A 216 -9.89 -27.93 -4.84
N ARG A 217 -10.66 -28.50 -3.91
CA ARG A 217 -11.99 -29.05 -4.20
C ARG A 217 -13.04 -27.93 -4.31
N ARG A 218 -12.79 -26.82 -3.63
CA ARG A 218 -13.63 -25.64 -3.62
C ARG A 218 -12.77 -24.40 -3.45
N ILE A 219 -13.10 -23.35 -4.16
CA ILE A 219 -12.61 -21.98 -3.91
C ILE A 219 -13.81 -21.19 -3.42
N LEU A 220 -13.71 -20.63 -2.22
CA LEU A 220 -14.70 -19.76 -1.64
C LEU A 220 -14.10 -18.36 -1.49
N ILE A 221 -14.76 -17.36 -2.06
CA ILE A 221 -14.40 -15.95 -1.90
C ILE A 221 -15.33 -15.38 -0.83
N PHE A 222 -14.79 -15.03 0.32
CA PHE A 222 -15.50 -14.22 1.29
C PHE A 222 -15.33 -12.75 0.92
N GLN A 223 -16.45 -12.11 0.64
CA GLN A 223 -16.53 -10.69 0.34
C GLN A 223 -17.27 -10.03 1.52
N PRO A 224 -16.60 -9.18 2.33
CA PRO A 224 -17.30 -8.44 3.38
C PRO A 224 -18.47 -7.65 2.81
N SER A 225 -19.45 -7.34 3.65
CA SER A 225 -20.64 -6.58 3.26
C SER A 225 -20.21 -5.27 2.58
N ALA A 226 -20.36 -5.23 1.27
CA ALA A 226 -19.77 -4.20 0.42
C ALA A 226 -20.41 -2.83 0.71
N ASP A 227 -19.59 -1.83 1.00
CA ASP A 227 -19.94 -0.45 0.65
C ASP A 227 -20.19 -0.41 -0.87
N PRO A 228 -21.39 -0.02 -1.35
CA PRO A 228 -21.68 0.02 -2.78
C PRO A 228 -20.72 0.87 -3.61
N GLY A 229 -19.95 1.73 -2.96
CA GLY A 229 -18.91 2.56 -3.56
C GLY A 229 -17.50 1.95 -3.56
N ASP A 230 -17.29 0.78 -2.93
CA ASP A 230 -15.98 0.13 -2.89
C ASP A 230 -15.65 -0.58 -4.21
N LEU A 231 -14.85 0.10 -5.02
CA LEU A 231 -14.39 -0.43 -6.31
C LEU A 231 -13.30 -1.47 -6.15
N PHE A 232 -12.51 -1.41 -5.06
CA PHE A 232 -11.44 -2.38 -4.80
C PHE A 232 -12.01 -3.79 -4.67
N THR A 233 -12.84 -4.02 -3.65
CA THR A 233 -13.43 -5.33 -3.40
C THR A 233 -14.26 -5.82 -4.59
N SER A 234 -15.05 -4.95 -5.22
CA SER A 234 -15.94 -5.34 -6.33
C SER A 234 -15.17 -5.76 -7.57
N THR A 235 -14.10 -5.07 -7.94
CA THR A 235 -13.29 -5.44 -9.11
C THR A 235 -12.46 -6.68 -8.84
N LEU A 236 -11.81 -6.81 -7.68
CA LEU A 236 -11.04 -8.01 -7.31
C LEU A 236 -11.89 -9.29 -7.34
N VAL A 237 -13.08 -9.26 -6.74
CA VAL A 237 -14.01 -10.41 -6.76
C VAL A 237 -14.46 -10.73 -8.19
N SER A 238 -14.74 -9.70 -9.00
CA SER A 238 -15.07 -9.87 -10.42
C SER A 238 -13.94 -10.54 -11.20
N ASP A 239 -12.70 -10.11 -10.96
CA ASP A 239 -11.53 -10.62 -11.66
C ASP A 239 -11.20 -12.06 -11.25
N LEU A 240 -11.23 -12.37 -9.96
CA LEU A 240 -11.08 -13.76 -9.50
C LEU A 240 -12.08 -14.70 -10.15
N LYS A 241 -13.34 -14.27 -10.32
CA LYS A 241 -14.38 -15.07 -11.00
C LYS A 241 -14.16 -15.19 -12.50
N ARG A 242 -13.72 -14.11 -13.15
CA ARG A 242 -13.50 -14.06 -14.60
C ARG A 242 -12.27 -14.86 -15.00
N GLU A 243 -11.19 -14.74 -14.23
CA GLU A 243 -9.89 -15.35 -14.57
C GLU A 243 -9.83 -16.83 -14.18
N ALA A 244 -10.51 -17.28 -13.11
CA ALA A 244 -10.42 -18.67 -12.63
C ALA A 244 -10.65 -19.74 -13.71
N PRO A 245 -11.58 -19.60 -14.66
CA PRO A 245 -11.76 -20.57 -15.76
C PRO A 245 -10.54 -20.73 -16.68
N LEU A 246 -9.64 -19.75 -16.71
CA LEU A 246 -8.41 -19.81 -17.52
C LEU A 246 -7.36 -20.74 -16.88
N PHE A 247 -7.50 -21.06 -15.59
CA PHE A 247 -6.60 -21.92 -14.83
C PHE A 247 -7.11 -23.36 -14.82
N LYS A 248 -6.47 -24.20 -15.63
CA LYS A 248 -6.89 -25.60 -15.79
C LYS A 248 -6.89 -26.34 -14.43
N GLY A 249 -8.05 -26.91 -14.10
CA GLY A 249 -8.22 -27.74 -12.91
C GLY A 249 -8.61 -27.00 -11.65
N LEU A 250 -8.77 -25.68 -11.70
CA LEU A 250 -9.39 -24.96 -10.60
C LEU A 250 -10.91 -25.05 -10.69
N PRO A 251 -11.63 -25.22 -9.55
CA PRO A 251 -13.08 -25.11 -9.51
C PRO A 251 -13.51 -23.65 -9.71
N ALA A 252 -14.73 -23.45 -10.22
CA ALA A 252 -15.29 -22.11 -10.27
C ALA A 252 -15.46 -21.53 -8.86
N PRO A 253 -14.99 -20.30 -8.59
CA PRO A 253 -15.12 -19.69 -7.28
C PRO A 253 -16.57 -19.41 -6.90
N GLN A 254 -16.90 -19.68 -5.64
CA GLN A 254 -18.16 -19.32 -5.03
C GLN A 254 -17.97 -18.07 -4.19
N VAL A 255 -18.89 -17.11 -4.24
CA VAL A 255 -18.84 -15.89 -3.44
C VAL A 255 -19.83 -15.97 -2.30
N THR A 256 -19.43 -15.59 -1.11
CA THR A 256 -20.30 -15.44 0.06
C THR A 256 -20.01 -14.13 0.78
N GLN A 257 -21.05 -13.57 1.37
CA GLN A 257 -20.99 -12.44 2.30
C GLN A 257 -21.33 -12.88 3.74
N GLN A 258 -21.62 -14.17 3.93
CA GLN A 258 -22.01 -14.69 5.22
C GLN A 258 -20.84 -15.38 5.88
N LEU A 259 -20.60 -15.03 7.13
CA LEU A 259 -19.70 -15.73 8.03
C LEU A 259 -20.41 -16.94 8.64
N GLY A 260 -19.68 -18.05 8.81
CA GLY A 260 -20.21 -19.26 9.43
C GLY A 260 -19.50 -20.53 8.97
N THR A 261 -20.04 -21.69 9.37
CA THR A 261 -19.46 -23.02 9.13
C THR A 261 -19.27 -23.37 7.64
N GLN A 262 -19.85 -22.62 6.73
CA GLN A 262 -19.59 -22.75 5.30
C GLN A 262 -18.12 -22.43 4.91
N LEU A 263 -17.40 -21.69 5.74
CA LEU A 263 -15.96 -21.43 5.57
C LEU A 263 -15.13 -22.70 5.88
N CYS A 264 -15.69 -23.68 6.57
CA CYS A 264 -14.99 -24.92 6.87
C CYS A 264 -14.98 -25.89 5.68
N GLY A 265 -13.87 -26.57 5.46
CA GLY A 265 -13.81 -27.63 4.47
C GLY A 265 -12.40 -28.15 4.21
N ALA A 266 -12.29 -29.48 4.19
CA ALA A 266 -11.05 -30.15 3.85
C ALA A 266 -10.66 -29.93 2.37
N ALA A 267 -9.41 -29.56 2.11
CA ALA A 267 -8.89 -29.24 0.78
C ALA A 267 -9.69 -28.13 0.06
N THR A 268 -10.18 -27.15 0.83
CA THR A 268 -10.78 -25.91 0.33
C THR A 268 -9.80 -24.76 0.45
N VAL A 269 -9.98 -23.78 -0.42
CA VAL A 269 -9.26 -22.51 -0.37
C VAL A 269 -10.29 -21.43 -0.12
N ASP A 270 -10.11 -20.70 0.98
CA ASP A 270 -10.94 -19.55 1.30
C ASP A 270 -10.13 -18.28 1.07
N ILE A 271 -10.63 -17.45 0.16
CA ILE A 271 -10.03 -16.17 -0.19
C ILE A 271 -10.81 -15.08 0.55
N TYR A 272 -10.13 -14.31 1.37
CA TYR A 272 -10.66 -13.06 1.88
C TYR A 272 -10.39 -11.97 0.83
N ALA A 273 -11.45 -11.37 0.31
CA ALA A 273 -11.36 -10.30 -0.69
C ALA A 273 -12.06 -9.06 -0.16
N GLY A 274 -11.32 -8.14 0.44
CA GLY A 274 -11.87 -6.92 1.02
C GLY A 274 -10.91 -6.19 1.94
N ARG A 275 -11.33 -5.02 2.37
CA ARG A 275 -10.55 -4.18 3.27
C ARG A 275 -10.72 -4.60 4.71
N HIS A 276 -9.72 -4.28 5.54
CA HIS A 276 -9.78 -4.38 6.99
C HIS A 276 -10.54 -3.17 7.57
N ASP A 277 -11.85 -3.10 7.36
CA ASP A 277 -12.72 -2.06 7.90
C ASP A 277 -13.68 -2.65 8.95
N ARG A 278 -14.04 -1.88 9.98
CA ARG A 278 -15.10 -2.31 10.93
C ARG A 278 -16.44 -2.34 10.22
N PRO A 279 -17.29 -3.36 10.51
CA PRO A 279 -18.65 -3.39 9.98
C PRO A 279 -19.42 -2.16 10.47
N SER A 280 -20.18 -1.54 9.58
CA SER A 280 -20.97 -0.34 9.87
C SER A 280 -22.14 -0.58 10.85
N ALA A 281 -22.40 -1.80 11.27
CA ALA A 281 -23.54 -2.20 12.10
C ALA A 281 -23.10 -3.06 13.29
N GLY A 282 -22.65 -2.47 14.31
CA GLY A 282 -22.70 -2.71 15.76
C GLY A 282 -22.90 -4.10 16.38
N ILE A 283 -22.64 -5.22 15.71
CA ILE A 283 -22.86 -6.57 16.25
C ILE A 283 -21.56 -7.20 16.75
N SER A 284 -20.40 -6.86 16.18
CA SER A 284 -19.09 -7.33 16.62
C SER A 284 -18.16 -6.14 16.91
N GLN A 285 -17.29 -6.27 17.90
CA GLN A 285 -16.20 -5.33 18.15
C GLN A 285 -15.01 -5.60 17.20
N LEU A 286 -15.07 -6.72 16.48
CA LEU A 286 -14.05 -7.14 15.52
C LEU A 286 -14.41 -6.61 14.13
N ASP A 287 -13.38 -6.35 13.32
CA ASP A 287 -13.53 -6.11 11.88
C ASP A 287 -13.87 -7.42 11.14
N ASP A 288 -14.32 -7.29 9.88
CA ASP A 288 -14.76 -8.44 9.09
C ASP A 288 -13.66 -9.49 8.88
N PHE A 289 -12.38 -9.05 8.77
CA PHE A 289 -11.26 -9.96 8.59
C PHE A 289 -10.93 -10.74 9.87
N SER A 290 -10.90 -10.06 11.00
CA SER A 290 -10.70 -10.71 12.30
C SER A 290 -11.83 -11.69 12.62
N GLU A 291 -13.07 -11.36 12.32
CA GLU A 291 -14.21 -12.25 12.51
C GLU A 291 -14.16 -13.47 11.57
N PHE A 292 -13.73 -13.26 10.32
CA PHE A 292 -13.48 -14.34 9.36
C PHE A 292 -12.45 -15.36 9.88
N LEU A 293 -11.33 -14.87 10.40
CA LEU A 293 -10.29 -15.73 10.97
C LEU A 293 -10.76 -16.45 12.23
N ARG A 294 -11.45 -15.72 13.13
CA ARG A 294 -11.99 -16.29 14.37
C ARG A 294 -12.96 -17.44 14.09
N ILE A 295 -13.84 -17.31 13.13
CA ILE A 295 -14.78 -18.38 12.76
C ILE A 295 -14.04 -19.61 12.23
N ILE A 296 -13.03 -19.42 11.38
CA ILE A 296 -12.23 -20.53 10.89
C ILE A 296 -11.47 -21.21 12.04
N GLU A 297 -10.97 -20.44 13.00
CA GLU A 297 -10.21 -20.99 14.11
C GLU A 297 -11.10 -21.71 15.12
N ASP A 298 -12.24 -21.13 15.48
CA ASP A 298 -13.11 -21.62 16.55
C ASP A 298 -14.13 -22.67 16.06
N ASP A 299 -14.73 -22.47 14.89
CA ASP A 299 -15.86 -23.27 14.41
C ASP A 299 -15.44 -24.42 13.50
N CYS A 300 -14.24 -24.32 12.84
CA CYS A 300 -13.77 -25.39 11.99
C CYS A 300 -12.97 -26.44 12.77
N HIS A 301 -13.35 -27.70 12.65
CA HIS A 301 -12.52 -28.78 13.18
C HIS A 301 -11.16 -28.79 12.49
N SER A 302 -10.11 -29.16 13.19
CA SER A 302 -8.73 -29.12 12.68
C SER A 302 -8.54 -29.85 11.33
N ALA A 303 -9.32 -30.90 11.07
CA ALA A 303 -9.31 -31.63 9.81
C ALA A 303 -10.03 -30.89 8.67
N ASP A 304 -10.86 -29.91 8.98
CA ASP A 304 -11.73 -29.20 8.04
C ASP A 304 -11.33 -27.72 7.89
N LYS A 305 -10.21 -27.30 8.48
CA LYS A 305 -9.71 -25.93 8.28
C LYS A 305 -9.31 -25.72 6.81
N PRO A 306 -9.78 -24.64 6.17
CA PRO A 306 -9.41 -24.34 4.79
C PRO A 306 -7.96 -23.84 4.71
N PHE A 307 -7.44 -23.72 3.50
CA PHE A 307 -6.26 -22.94 3.21
C PHE A 307 -6.69 -21.48 3.02
N ILE A 308 -6.11 -20.56 3.79
CA ILE A 308 -6.52 -19.17 3.81
C ILE A 308 -5.59 -18.33 2.94
N ILE A 309 -6.18 -17.55 2.05
CA ILE A 309 -5.51 -16.53 1.26
C ILE A 309 -6.22 -15.19 1.49
N ALA A 310 -5.46 -14.14 1.76
CA ALA A 310 -5.99 -12.79 1.85
C ALA A 310 -5.40 -11.92 0.72
N ASP A 311 -6.14 -10.91 0.33
CA ASP A 311 -5.70 -9.90 -0.63
C ASP A 311 -4.72 -8.87 0.01
N ASP A 312 -4.28 -7.89 -0.78
CA ASP A 312 -3.39 -6.82 -0.33
C ASP A 312 -4.08 -5.83 0.61
N GLY A 313 -5.40 -5.79 0.63
CA GLY A 313 -6.20 -4.88 1.48
C GLY A 313 -6.02 -5.11 2.97
N VAL A 314 -5.57 -6.32 3.37
CA VAL A 314 -5.29 -6.68 4.77
C VAL A 314 -3.80 -6.83 5.06
N SER A 315 -2.95 -6.66 4.07
CA SER A 315 -1.49 -6.88 4.17
C SER A 315 -0.86 -6.14 5.36
N ARG A 316 -1.23 -4.90 5.58
CA ARG A 316 -0.72 -4.08 6.68
C ARG A 316 -1.16 -4.59 8.04
N PHE A 317 -2.43 -4.99 8.20
CA PHE A 317 -2.91 -5.58 9.45
C PHE A 317 -2.14 -6.87 9.77
N ILE A 318 -1.95 -7.72 8.77
CA ILE A 318 -1.22 -8.99 8.97
C ILE A 318 0.26 -8.72 9.26
N ALA A 319 0.86 -7.71 8.65
CA ALA A 319 2.25 -7.34 8.87
C ALA A 319 2.50 -6.68 10.24
N ASP A 320 1.50 -5.97 10.81
CA ASP A 320 1.62 -5.27 12.08
C ASP A 320 1.55 -6.21 13.29
N PRO A 321 2.66 -6.41 14.06
CA PRO A 321 2.68 -7.27 15.23
C PRO A 321 1.69 -6.84 16.32
N ALA A 322 1.49 -5.52 16.51
CA ALA A 322 0.59 -5.01 17.54
C ALA A 322 -0.88 -5.23 17.17
N ALA A 323 -1.24 -5.09 15.89
CA ALA A 323 -2.58 -5.40 15.41
C ALA A 323 -2.89 -6.90 15.59
N ARG A 324 -1.93 -7.77 15.28
CA ARG A 324 -2.06 -9.23 15.49
C ARG A 324 -2.24 -9.62 16.96
N ASP A 325 -1.46 -9.01 17.85
CA ASP A 325 -1.48 -9.34 19.29
C ASP A 325 -2.81 -8.94 19.95
N GLN A 326 -3.40 -7.84 19.51
CA GLN A 326 -4.67 -7.34 20.06
C GLN A 326 -5.91 -8.09 19.57
N SER A 327 -5.80 -8.82 18.48
CA SER A 327 -6.96 -9.39 17.81
C SER A 327 -7.53 -10.64 18.47
N GLY A 328 -6.78 -11.31 19.35
CA GLY A 328 -7.20 -12.58 19.96
C GLY A 328 -7.46 -13.70 18.95
N LEU A 329 -6.84 -13.63 17.77
CA LEU A 329 -7.15 -14.43 16.58
C LEU A 329 -6.69 -15.90 16.64
N GLY A 330 -6.14 -16.38 17.74
CA GLY A 330 -5.57 -17.72 17.78
C GLY A 330 -4.27 -17.82 16.98
N GLU A 331 -4.04 -18.98 16.35
CA GLU A 331 -2.79 -19.27 15.62
C GLU A 331 -3.00 -19.59 14.13
N PRO A 332 -3.87 -18.92 13.37
CA PRO A 332 -4.06 -19.27 11.97
C PRO A 332 -2.80 -19.00 11.15
N GLU A 333 -2.59 -19.86 10.18
CA GLU A 333 -1.56 -19.69 9.16
C GLU A 333 -2.21 -19.13 7.89
N ILE A 334 -1.73 -17.98 7.43
CA ILE A 334 -2.35 -17.19 6.37
C ILE A 334 -1.33 -16.91 5.28
N SER A 335 -1.73 -17.09 4.03
CA SER A 335 -1.04 -16.51 2.88
C SER A 335 -1.73 -15.21 2.49
N TYR A 336 -0.99 -14.18 2.13
CA TYR A 336 -1.57 -12.91 1.71
C TYR A 336 -0.73 -12.26 0.60
N VAL A 337 -1.37 -11.42 -0.18
CA VAL A 337 -0.70 -10.65 -1.23
C VAL A 337 -0.08 -9.39 -0.66
N THR A 338 1.09 -9.00 -1.15
CA THR A 338 1.75 -7.75 -0.82
C THR A 338 2.55 -7.23 -2.02
N ASN A 339 2.63 -5.93 -2.17
CA ASN A 339 3.48 -5.24 -3.13
C ASN A 339 4.77 -4.68 -2.50
N GLY A 340 4.93 -4.81 -1.19
CA GLY A 340 6.06 -4.28 -0.43
C GLY A 340 7.19 -5.26 -0.12
N ILE A 341 7.25 -6.42 -0.82
CA ILE A 341 8.14 -7.51 -0.40
C ILE A 341 9.62 -7.11 -0.37
N ALA A 342 10.06 -6.23 -1.27
CA ALA A 342 11.43 -5.73 -1.26
C ALA A 342 11.76 -4.98 0.03
N LEU A 343 10.76 -4.31 0.62
CA LEU A 343 10.90 -3.59 1.88
C LEU A 343 10.66 -4.48 3.10
N LEU A 344 9.76 -5.47 3.04
CA LEU A 344 9.55 -6.43 4.12
C LEU A 344 10.85 -7.16 4.49
N ASN A 345 11.63 -7.55 3.49
CA ASN A 345 12.93 -8.20 3.72
C ASN A 345 14.08 -7.21 3.98
N THR A 346 13.94 -5.95 3.56
CA THR A 346 14.94 -4.90 3.78
C THR A 346 14.62 -4.03 4.97
N GLY A 347 13.40 -4.10 5.55
CA GLY A 347 13.00 -3.30 6.68
C GLY A 347 13.92 -3.47 7.88
N SER A 348 14.10 -4.68 8.34
CA SER A 348 15.12 -4.98 9.36
C SER A 348 16.54 -4.69 8.84
N ARG A 349 16.82 -4.93 7.55
CA ARG A 349 18.09 -4.54 6.92
C ARG A 349 18.24 -3.03 6.85
N CYS A 350 17.20 -2.27 6.49
CA CYS A 350 17.24 -0.81 6.42
C CYS A 350 17.57 -0.21 7.79
N LEU A 351 16.94 -0.71 8.86
CA LEU A 351 17.24 -0.29 10.22
C LEU A 351 18.61 -0.79 10.71
N HIS A 352 19.04 -1.99 10.33
CA HIS A 352 20.34 -2.55 10.72
C HIS A 352 21.51 -2.11 9.83
N THR A 353 21.27 -1.87 8.53
CA THR A 353 22.32 -1.39 7.61
C THR A 353 22.45 0.12 7.59
N ALA A 354 21.50 0.90 8.12
CA ALA A 354 21.72 2.33 8.32
C ALA A 354 22.99 2.59 9.16
N ALA A 355 23.27 1.75 10.16
CA ALA A 355 24.52 1.78 10.91
C ALA A 355 25.73 1.32 10.08
N ALA A 356 25.55 0.39 9.13
CA ALA A 356 26.63 -0.16 8.30
C ALA A 356 26.85 0.63 6.99
N ALA A 357 25.79 1.20 6.38
CA ALA A 357 25.87 2.00 5.16
C ALA A 357 26.49 3.37 5.41
N ALA A 358 26.27 3.97 6.58
CA ALA A 358 27.02 5.14 7.01
C ALA A 358 28.54 4.89 7.04
N ALA A 359 28.96 3.61 7.16
CA ALA A 359 30.36 3.20 7.14
C ALA A 359 30.92 2.86 5.75
N GLN A 360 30.07 2.67 4.71
CA GLN A 360 30.51 2.14 3.40
C GLN A 360 30.37 3.09 2.22
N GLY A 361 29.72 4.26 2.39
CA GLY A 361 29.72 5.32 1.36
C GLY A 361 29.13 4.94 -0.01
N SER A 362 28.25 3.94 -0.07
CA SER A 362 27.56 3.55 -1.30
C SER A 362 26.44 4.53 -1.62
N GLY A 363 26.57 5.28 -2.71
CA GLY A 363 25.64 6.32 -3.17
C GLY A 363 24.41 5.81 -3.90
N GLU A 364 23.87 4.65 -3.54
CA GLU A 364 22.65 4.08 -4.11
C GLU A 364 21.41 4.80 -3.54
N PRO A 365 20.36 5.10 -4.35
CA PRO A 365 19.12 5.73 -3.89
C PRO A 365 18.50 5.03 -2.67
N PHE A 366 18.58 3.71 -2.65
CA PHE A 366 18.11 2.88 -1.54
C PHE A 366 18.86 3.13 -0.23
N SER A 367 20.17 3.40 -0.29
CA SER A 367 20.96 3.70 0.91
C SER A 367 20.60 5.05 1.52
N SER A 368 20.35 6.06 0.70
CA SER A 368 19.86 7.38 1.14
C SER A 368 18.47 7.30 1.75
N PHE A 369 17.57 6.55 1.13
CA PHE A 369 16.24 6.26 1.66
C PHE A 369 16.33 5.60 3.05
N CYS A 370 17.04 4.47 3.17
CA CYS A 370 17.17 3.74 4.42
C CYS A 370 17.78 4.57 5.55
N THR A 371 18.84 5.30 5.26
CA THR A 371 19.52 6.15 6.28
C THR A 371 18.59 7.26 6.76
N THR A 372 17.87 7.90 5.85
CA THR A 372 16.95 8.99 6.16
C THR A 372 15.73 8.47 6.91
N TYR A 373 15.16 7.35 6.46
CA TYR A 373 14.00 6.74 7.13
C TYR A 373 14.34 6.27 8.54
N ALA A 374 15.48 5.61 8.74
CA ALA A 374 15.94 5.23 10.07
C ALA A 374 16.05 6.42 11.03
N ALA A 375 16.49 7.60 10.54
CA ALA A 375 16.54 8.81 11.36
C ALA A 375 15.14 9.35 11.71
N ILE A 376 14.14 9.18 10.85
CA ILE A 376 12.73 9.52 11.12
C ILE A 376 12.16 8.56 12.17
N VAL A 377 12.31 7.25 11.97
CA VAL A 377 11.85 6.21 12.91
C VAL A 377 12.46 6.41 14.30
N GLN A 378 13.74 6.80 14.38
CA GLN A 378 14.37 7.10 15.66
C GLN A 378 13.73 8.30 16.38
N LYS A 379 13.28 9.31 15.64
CA LYS A 379 12.55 10.45 16.23
C LYS A 379 11.16 10.04 16.69
N LEU A 380 10.44 9.23 15.90
CA LEU A 380 9.13 8.67 16.24
C LEU A 380 9.23 7.82 17.52
N PHE A 381 10.25 6.96 17.61
CA PHE A 381 10.48 6.12 18.79
C PHE A 381 10.68 6.91 20.08
N ASN A 382 11.16 8.14 19.98
CA ASN A 382 11.33 9.02 21.13
C ASN A 382 10.03 9.69 21.60
N LEU A 383 8.92 9.54 20.88
CA LEU A 383 7.63 10.04 21.33
C LEU A 383 7.13 9.23 22.53
N PRO A 384 6.59 9.89 23.59
CA PRO A 384 6.25 9.23 24.86
C PRO A 384 5.29 8.04 24.70
N LYS A 385 4.33 8.13 23.80
CA LYS A 385 3.36 7.04 23.56
C LYS A 385 3.93 5.91 22.71
N VAL A 386 4.99 6.16 21.94
CA VAL A 386 5.63 5.17 21.06
C VAL A 386 6.67 4.34 21.78
N GLN A 387 7.28 4.87 22.86
CA GLN A 387 8.36 4.20 23.61
C GLN A 387 8.01 2.82 24.19
N GLY A 388 6.73 2.52 24.37
CA GLY A 388 6.26 1.20 24.85
C GLY A 388 6.19 0.12 23.76
N TYR A 389 6.38 0.47 22.50
CA TYR A 389 6.30 -0.43 21.36
C TYR A 389 7.67 -0.66 20.75
N GLY A 390 7.93 -1.85 20.21
CA GLY A 390 9.19 -2.16 19.52
C GLY A 390 9.36 -1.37 18.21
N LEU A 391 10.60 -1.32 17.70
CA LEU A 391 10.88 -0.72 16.39
C LEU A 391 10.09 -1.40 15.25
N ASP A 392 9.83 -2.70 15.37
CA ASP A 392 9.07 -3.47 14.39
C ASP A 392 7.62 -2.96 14.23
N PHE A 393 7.07 -2.32 15.26
CA PHE A 393 5.76 -1.67 15.21
C PHE A 393 5.71 -0.49 14.22
N LEU A 394 6.79 0.25 14.09
CA LEU A 394 6.87 1.40 13.18
C LEU A 394 7.16 1.01 11.74
N TRP A 395 7.48 -0.24 11.50
CA TRP A 395 7.89 -0.75 10.21
C TRP A 395 6.86 -1.71 9.60
N THR A 396 5.78 -1.21 9.11
CA THR A 396 4.80 -1.96 8.31
C THR A 396 4.96 -1.80 6.79
N GLY A 397 5.73 -0.91 6.38
CA GLY A 397 6.69 -0.62 5.34
C GLY A 397 6.34 -0.45 3.91
N GLU A 398 5.30 -1.00 3.29
CA GLU A 398 5.14 -0.85 1.84
C GLU A 398 4.74 0.57 1.43
N ARG A 399 3.89 1.24 2.20
CA ARG A 399 3.39 2.58 1.86
C ARG A 399 4.44 3.68 2.00
N VAL A 400 5.40 3.51 2.90
CA VAL A 400 6.55 4.44 3.02
C VAL A 400 7.34 4.48 1.71
N GLY A 401 7.65 3.31 1.15
CA GLY A 401 8.36 3.19 -0.12
C GLY A 401 7.56 3.71 -1.30
N LEU A 402 6.28 3.35 -1.38
CA LEU A 402 5.40 3.82 -2.46
C LEU A 402 5.24 5.34 -2.47
N ALA A 403 5.09 5.97 -1.30
CA ALA A 403 4.97 7.41 -1.20
C ALA A 403 6.29 8.13 -1.49
N PHE A 404 7.42 7.54 -1.07
CA PHE A 404 8.74 8.02 -1.46
C PHE A 404 8.90 7.99 -2.98
N ASP A 405 8.65 6.84 -3.61
CA ASP A 405 8.79 6.64 -5.05
C ASP A 405 7.84 7.57 -5.83
N ALA A 406 6.60 7.77 -5.34
CA ALA A 406 5.67 8.71 -5.96
C ALA A 406 6.20 10.14 -5.98
N ALA A 407 6.83 10.60 -4.91
CA ALA A 407 7.42 11.94 -4.87
C ALA A 407 8.71 12.03 -5.68
N ASP A 408 9.54 11.00 -5.63
CA ASP A 408 10.83 10.97 -6.31
C ASP A 408 10.69 10.93 -7.83
N LEU A 409 9.62 10.33 -8.37
CA LEU A 409 9.25 10.44 -9.79
C LEU A 409 9.08 11.89 -10.25
N PHE A 410 8.45 12.75 -9.45
CA PHE A 410 8.31 14.18 -9.77
C PHE A 410 9.64 14.92 -9.66
N ILE A 411 10.48 14.55 -8.68
CA ILE A 411 11.83 15.15 -8.50
C ILE A 411 12.72 14.79 -9.69
N ASP A 412 12.67 13.53 -10.11
CA ASP A 412 13.44 13.04 -11.25
C ASP A 412 12.98 13.69 -12.55
N ALA A 413 11.66 13.77 -12.77
CA ALA A 413 11.09 14.46 -13.95
C ALA A 413 11.54 15.91 -14.04
N GLU A 414 11.52 16.67 -12.94
CA GLU A 414 12.01 18.05 -12.90
C GLU A 414 13.53 18.10 -13.15
N THR A 415 14.30 17.21 -12.51
CA THR A 415 15.75 17.15 -12.64
C THR A 415 16.18 16.88 -14.08
N ASN A 416 15.54 15.92 -14.74
CA ASN A 416 15.80 15.56 -16.12
C ASN A 416 15.41 16.68 -17.07
N PHE A 417 14.26 17.32 -16.84
CA PHE A 417 13.78 18.41 -17.67
C PHE A 417 14.65 19.67 -17.55
N GLN A 418 15.13 20.01 -16.35
CA GLN A 418 16.02 21.15 -16.13
C GLN A 418 17.37 21.02 -16.83
N SER A 419 17.79 19.83 -17.21
CA SER A 419 19.01 19.65 -17.99
C SER A 419 18.98 20.40 -19.33
N SER A 420 17.78 20.72 -19.83
CA SER A 420 17.56 21.36 -21.14
C SER A 420 16.57 22.54 -21.12
N HIS A 421 15.80 22.72 -20.04
CA HIS A 421 14.76 23.74 -19.92
C HIS A 421 14.75 24.37 -18.52
N PRO A 422 14.16 25.57 -18.32
CA PRO A 422 14.24 26.27 -17.03
C PRO A 422 13.42 25.63 -15.90
N ALA A 423 12.27 25.04 -16.18
CA ALA A 423 11.42 24.33 -15.23
C ALA A 423 10.38 23.49 -15.99
N ILE A 424 9.94 22.38 -15.39
CA ILE A 424 8.88 21.55 -15.96
C ILE A 424 7.50 22.12 -15.61
N GLY A 425 6.56 22.06 -16.56
CA GLY A 425 5.15 22.30 -16.31
C GLY A 425 4.39 20.98 -16.12
N ARG A 426 3.17 21.06 -15.60
CA ARG A 426 2.32 19.88 -15.38
C ARG A 426 2.06 19.08 -16.66
N ALA A 427 1.92 19.77 -17.80
CA ALA A 427 1.64 19.14 -19.07
C ALA A 427 2.76 18.23 -19.59
N GLU A 428 3.99 18.50 -19.19
CA GLU A 428 5.17 17.74 -19.61
C GLU A 428 5.45 16.52 -18.71
N ILE A 429 4.93 16.49 -17.48
CA ILE A 429 5.17 15.41 -16.50
C ILE A 429 4.78 14.03 -17.04
N PRO A 430 3.59 13.81 -17.66
CA PRO A 430 3.23 12.50 -18.18
C PRO A 430 4.25 11.96 -19.18
N GLY A 431 4.78 12.83 -20.05
CA GLY A 431 5.81 12.46 -21.01
C GLY A 431 7.10 11.98 -20.36
N GLN A 432 7.49 12.55 -19.22
CA GLN A 432 8.68 12.12 -18.47
C GLN A 432 8.45 10.74 -17.83
N PHE A 433 7.29 10.50 -17.23
CA PHE A 433 6.99 9.23 -16.55
C PHE A 433 6.95 8.03 -17.50
N ILE A 434 6.52 8.22 -18.76
CA ILE A 434 6.42 7.15 -19.73
C ILE A 434 7.66 7.02 -20.64
N SER A 435 8.68 7.87 -20.50
CA SER A 435 9.85 7.86 -21.40
C SER A 435 10.73 6.64 -21.17
N ASP A 436 11.04 6.34 -19.94
CA ASP A 436 11.95 5.28 -19.54
C ASP A 436 11.52 4.65 -18.21
N PRO A 437 11.78 3.34 -18.00
CA PRO A 437 11.59 2.71 -16.69
C PRO A 437 12.47 3.39 -15.63
N TRP A 438 11.92 3.57 -14.44
CA TRP A 438 12.59 4.21 -13.32
C TRP A 438 12.81 3.24 -12.15
N GLN A 439 14.01 3.28 -11.55
CA GLN A 439 14.35 2.41 -10.42
C GLN A 439 13.97 3.07 -9.09
N GLY A 440 12.83 2.69 -8.54
CA GLY A 440 12.38 3.08 -7.21
C GLY A 440 12.95 2.18 -6.11
N VAL A 441 12.66 2.56 -4.87
CA VAL A 441 12.96 1.72 -3.69
C VAL A 441 12.03 0.53 -3.57
N THR A 442 10.81 0.63 -4.13
CA THR A 442 9.84 -0.48 -4.18
C THR A 442 10.05 -1.42 -5.36
N GLY A 443 10.92 -1.10 -6.29
CA GLY A 443 11.23 -1.91 -7.46
C GLY A 443 11.35 -1.09 -8.73
N LEU A 444 11.35 -1.78 -9.88
CA LEU A 444 11.34 -1.14 -11.18
C LEU A 444 9.93 -0.63 -11.48
N ILE A 445 9.79 0.68 -11.61
CA ILE A 445 8.56 1.36 -12.01
C ILE A 445 8.62 1.57 -13.51
N ASP A 446 7.75 0.89 -14.25
CA ASP A 446 7.72 0.92 -15.70
C ASP A 446 6.30 1.22 -16.19
N PHE A 447 6.11 2.42 -16.69
CA PHE A 447 4.88 2.86 -17.34
C PHE A 447 4.95 2.76 -18.87
N THR A 448 6.02 2.21 -19.44
CA THR A 448 6.17 2.12 -20.90
C THR A 448 5.30 1.03 -21.52
N THR A 449 4.97 -0.01 -20.77
CA THR A 449 4.17 -1.17 -21.22
C THR A 449 2.69 -0.97 -20.97
N ASP A 450 2.31 -0.43 -19.81
CA ASP A 450 0.98 0.07 -19.50
C ASP A 450 1.18 1.54 -19.11
N LEU A 451 0.67 2.46 -19.92
CA LEU A 451 0.95 3.89 -19.77
C LEU A 451 0.46 4.49 -18.44
N HIS A 452 -0.23 3.71 -17.61
CA HIS A 452 -0.89 4.20 -16.40
C HIS A 452 -0.63 3.37 -15.16
N ILE A 453 -0.24 2.11 -15.30
CA ILE A 453 -0.06 1.19 -14.17
C ILE A 453 1.38 0.70 -14.14
N ALA A 454 2.07 0.95 -13.04
CA ALA A 454 3.42 0.46 -12.83
C ALA A 454 3.47 -1.07 -12.78
N SER A 455 4.50 -1.66 -13.37
CA SER A 455 4.76 -3.10 -13.30
C SER A 455 5.46 -3.49 -11.99
N LEU A 456 5.02 -2.94 -10.84
CA LEU A 456 5.61 -3.28 -9.56
C LEU A 456 5.36 -4.76 -9.19
N PRO A 457 6.32 -5.39 -8.52
CA PRO A 457 6.21 -6.79 -8.16
C PRO A 457 5.18 -7.03 -7.06
N LEU A 458 4.26 -7.97 -7.30
CA LEU A 458 3.43 -8.59 -6.27
C LEU A 458 4.02 -9.92 -5.84
N ALA A 459 3.82 -10.29 -4.58
CA ALA A 459 4.15 -11.61 -4.10
C ALA A 459 3.09 -12.14 -3.14
N VAL A 460 3.01 -13.46 -3.03
CA VAL A 460 2.30 -14.12 -1.95
C VAL A 460 3.29 -14.47 -0.85
N VAL A 461 3.04 -13.96 0.33
CA VAL A 461 3.80 -14.24 1.53
C VAL A 461 2.95 -15.01 2.53
N ARG A 462 3.60 -15.76 3.41
CA ARG A 462 2.93 -16.58 4.41
C ARG A 462 3.42 -16.24 5.80
N ILE A 463 2.51 -16.25 6.76
CA ILE A 463 2.78 -15.98 8.16
C ILE A 463 1.88 -16.83 9.06
N ARG A 464 2.41 -17.19 10.23
CA ARG A 464 1.61 -17.70 11.34
C ARG A 464 1.31 -16.56 12.29
N ILE A 465 0.04 -16.23 12.48
CA ILE A 465 -0.38 -15.02 13.23
C ILE A 465 -0.03 -15.08 14.73
N SER A 466 0.09 -16.25 15.31
CA SER A 466 0.27 -16.47 16.75
C SER A 466 1.51 -15.86 17.39
N SER A 467 2.50 -15.46 16.61
CA SER A 467 3.74 -14.92 17.15
C SER A 467 3.89 -13.44 16.79
N PRO A 468 3.96 -12.53 17.79
CA PRO A 468 4.30 -11.14 17.51
C PRO A 468 5.67 -10.99 16.85
N THR A 469 6.55 -12.01 16.98
CA THR A 469 7.87 -12.04 16.34
C THR A 469 7.87 -12.80 15.01
N ALA A 470 6.73 -13.34 14.56
CA ALA A 470 6.66 -14.03 13.27
C ALA A 470 6.93 -13.04 12.13
N THR A 471 7.90 -13.37 11.30
CA THR A 471 8.19 -12.66 10.06
C THR A 471 7.50 -13.35 8.90
N PRO A 472 6.88 -12.60 7.98
CA PRO A 472 6.36 -13.17 6.75
C PRO A 472 7.47 -13.83 5.93
N THR A 473 7.18 -15.00 5.36
CA THR A 473 8.07 -15.68 4.42
C THR A 473 7.50 -15.59 3.01
N CYS A 474 8.34 -15.23 2.04
CA CYS A 474 7.91 -15.20 0.65
C CYS A 474 7.73 -16.63 0.14
N GLU A 475 6.56 -16.95 -0.39
CA GLU A 475 6.28 -18.28 -0.95
C GLU A 475 6.15 -18.28 -2.48
N TYR A 476 5.69 -17.18 -3.06
CA TYR A 476 5.44 -17.11 -4.49
C TYR A 476 5.65 -15.70 -5.04
N PRO A 477 6.73 -15.45 -5.77
CA PRO A 477 6.92 -14.20 -6.51
C PRO A 477 6.05 -14.22 -7.77
N GLY A 478 5.49 -13.08 -8.14
CA GLY A 478 4.81 -12.92 -9.42
C GLY A 478 5.74 -13.21 -10.60
N GLN A 479 5.23 -13.85 -11.65
CA GLN A 479 6.05 -14.19 -12.82
C GLN A 479 6.55 -12.93 -13.55
N GLY A 480 7.83 -12.94 -13.92
CA GLY A 480 8.46 -11.85 -14.68
C GLY A 480 8.89 -10.66 -13.84
N GLN A 481 8.75 -10.72 -12.54
CA GLN A 481 9.08 -9.62 -11.64
C GLN A 481 10.50 -9.75 -11.07
N VAL A 482 11.21 -8.62 -11.05
CA VAL A 482 12.57 -8.51 -10.50
C VAL A 482 12.46 -7.90 -9.11
N PHE A 483 12.83 -8.64 -8.09
CA PHE A 483 12.92 -8.15 -6.73
C PHE A 483 14.34 -7.65 -6.43
N GLY A 484 14.47 -6.36 -6.10
CA GLY A 484 15.71 -5.76 -5.60
C GLY A 484 16.78 -5.45 -6.66
N PRO A 485 17.89 -4.78 -6.27
CA PRO A 485 18.98 -4.39 -7.15
C PRO A 485 19.86 -5.59 -7.52
N GLY A 486 19.37 -6.45 -8.42
CA GLY A 486 20.11 -7.59 -8.93
C GLY A 486 19.47 -8.18 -10.18
N PRO A 487 20.24 -8.74 -11.11
CA PRO A 487 19.71 -9.29 -12.36
C PRO A 487 18.76 -10.43 -12.08
N GLY A 488 17.52 -10.22 -12.49
CA GLY A 488 16.34 -11.03 -12.32
C GLY A 488 16.49 -12.53 -12.31
N THR A 489 16.19 -13.07 -11.17
CA THR A 489 15.70 -14.44 -11.07
C THR A 489 14.39 -14.33 -10.32
N GLY A 490 13.25 -14.68 -10.87
CA GLY A 490 11.95 -14.65 -10.19
C GLY A 490 11.91 -15.52 -8.92
N ARG A 491 12.81 -15.26 -7.99
CA ARG A 491 12.98 -15.92 -6.69
C ARG A 491 12.68 -14.95 -5.59
N CYS A 492 12.06 -15.45 -4.53
CA CYS A 492 11.92 -14.68 -3.30
C CYS A 492 13.29 -14.20 -2.78
N PRO A 493 13.38 -12.99 -2.21
CA PRO A 493 14.67 -12.38 -1.84
C PRO A 493 15.49 -13.11 -0.78
N ASP A 494 14.90 -14.04 -0.06
CA ASP A 494 15.50 -14.79 1.04
C ASP A 494 16.26 -16.07 0.61
N GLY A 495 16.28 -16.37 -0.70
CA GLY A 495 17.06 -17.50 -1.23
C GLY A 495 16.56 -18.87 -0.78
N SER A 496 15.35 -18.96 -0.22
CA SER A 496 14.71 -20.27 0.05
C SER A 496 14.28 -20.88 -1.28
N ASP A 497 15.03 -21.91 -1.72
CA ASP A 497 14.72 -22.77 -2.86
C ASP A 497 13.53 -23.69 -2.57
#